data_1eb0953117bb57b711b480a633235c6b
#
_entry.id   1eb0953117bb57b711b480a633235c6b
#
_cell.length_a   1.000
_cell.length_b   1.000
_cell.length_c   1.000
_cell.angle_alpha   90.00
_cell.angle_beta   90.00
_cell.angle_gamma   90.00
#
_symmetry.space_group_name_H-M   'P 1'
#
loop_
_entity.id
_entity.type
_entity.pdbx_description
1 polymer ?
#
loop_
_entity_poly.entity_id
_entity_poly.type
_entity_poly.pdbx_seq_one_letter_code
_entity_poly.pdbx_strand_id
1 'polypeptide(L)'
;MGSGTVKMSPNVIFREIAGESILLNLDTETYWGLDKVGTDILKSLLESETFQHAQEKLKSVYDIDPDTLSQDIDDLVQSLVDAGLLVVEDE
;
A
#
# COMPACT_ATOMS: atom_id res chain seq x y z
N MET A 1 -1.96 -0.09 16.57
CA MET A 1 -2.00 1.17 16.42
C MET A 1 -2.39 1.76 15.09
N GLY A 2 -3.19 2.38 14.68
CA GLY A 2 -3.62 2.87 13.40
C GLY A 2 -3.11 4.26 13.05
N SER A 3 -2.08 4.72 13.74
CA SER A 3 -1.63 6.10 13.57
C SER A 3 -0.44 6.25 12.64
N GLY A 4 0.10 5.15 12.12
CA GLY A 4 1.23 5.23 11.21
C GLY A 4 0.85 5.72 9.83
N THR A 5 1.82 6.22 9.10
CA THR A 5 1.66 6.60 7.72
C THR A 5 2.66 5.85 6.85
N VAL A 6 2.35 5.75 5.57
CA VAL A 6 3.19 5.03 4.62
C VAL A 6 3.73 6.01 3.60
N LYS A 7 4.99 5.81 3.24
CA LYS A 7 5.60 6.57 2.16
C LYS A 7 6.34 5.63 1.22
N MET A 8 6.47 6.04 -0.04
CA MET A 8 7.33 5.32 -0.96
C MET A 8 8.77 5.48 -0.53
N SER A 9 9.55 4.40 -0.62
CA SER A 9 10.99 4.49 -0.40
C SER A 9 11.62 5.41 -1.43
N PRO A 10 12.78 6.02 -1.13
CA PRO A 10 13.48 6.83 -2.12
C PRO A 10 13.83 5.98 -3.35
N ASN A 11 13.78 6.61 -4.51
CA ASN A 11 14.13 5.98 -5.78
C ASN A 11 13.21 4.82 -6.18
N VAL A 12 11.96 4.86 -5.73
CA VAL A 12 10.94 3.90 -6.15
C VAL A 12 9.96 4.61 -7.06
N ILE A 13 9.69 4.00 -8.20
CA ILE A 13 8.72 4.50 -9.16
C ILE A 13 7.46 3.66 -9.05
N PHE A 14 6.31 4.32 -9.00
CA PHE A 14 5.01 3.68 -8.95
C PHE A 14 4.26 4.02 -10.22
N ARG A 15 3.86 3.00 -10.97
CA ARG A 15 3.11 3.17 -12.21
C ARG A 15 1.82 2.37 -12.17
N GLU A 16 0.73 3.02 -12.50
CA GLU A 16 -0.57 2.36 -12.58
C GLU A 16 -0.99 2.25 -14.03
N ILE A 17 -1.39 1.04 -14.45
CA ILE A 17 -1.85 0.77 -15.81
C ILE A 17 -3.09 -0.09 -15.72
N ALA A 18 -4.22 0.43 -16.19
CA ALA A 18 -5.50 -0.30 -16.26
C ALA A 18 -5.92 -0.88 -14.90
N GLY A 19 -5.69 -0.14 -13.84
CA GLY A 19 -6.10 -0.56 -12.50
C GLY A 19 -5.10 -1.42 -11.76
N GLU A 20 -4.08 -1.93 -12.45
CA GLU A 20 -2.97 -2.65 -11.84
C GLU A 20 -1.76 -1.74 -11.77
N SER A 21 -0.74 -2.15 -11.03
CA SER A 21 0.42 -1.27 -10.88
C SER A 21 1.70 -2.06 -10.74
N ILE A 22 2.79 -1.33 -10.95
CA ILE A 22 4.15 -1.85 -10.79
C ILE A 22 4.92 -0.84 -9.96
N LEU A 23 5.66 -1.35 -8.98
CA LEU A 23 6.62 -0.56 -8.23
C LEU A 23 8.02 -1.01 -8.65
N LEU A 24 8.87 -0.05 -8.98
CA LEU A 24 10.24 -0.33 -9.40
C LEU A 24 11.20 0.38 -8.45
N ASN A 25 12.08 -0.39 -7.84
CA ASN A 25 13.14 0.16 -7.00
C ASN A 25 14.39 0.31 -7.87
N LEU A 26 14.80 1.55 -8.11
CA LEU A 26 15.92 1.84 -8.99
C LEU A 26 17.26 1.50 -8.37
N ASP A 27 17.34 1.48 -7.03
CA ASP A 27 18.58 1.14 -6.35
C ASP A 27 18.91 -0.34 -6.44
N THR A 28 17.90 -1.19 -6.29
CA THR A 28 18.08 -2.65 -6.31
C THR A 28 17.73 -3.26 -7.65
N GLU A 29 17.11 -2.47 -8.54
CA GLU A 29 16.64 -2.92 -9.85
C GLU A 29 15.62 -4.05 -9.75
N THR A 30 14.85 -4.07 -8.66
CA THR A 30 13.78 -5.03 -8.47
C THR A 30 12.44 -4.36 -8.73
N TYR A 31 11.46 -5.16 -9.12
CA TYR A 31 10.12 -4.64 -9.31
C TYR A 31 9.11 -5.57 -8.66
N TRP A 32 7.91 -5.00 -8.43
CA TRP A 32 6.84 -5.71 -7.72
C TRP A 32 5.52 -5.34 -8.39
N GLY A 33 4.77 -6.33 -8.83
CA GLY A 33 3.48 -6.11 -9.47
C GLY A 33 2.34 -6.22 -8.46
N LEU A 34 1.37 -5.33 -8.58
CA LEU A 34 0.16 -5.36 -7.76
C LEU A 34 -1.06 -5.52 -8.66
N ASP A 35 -2.01 -6.37 -8.22
CA ASP A 35 -3.28 -6.47 -8.91
C ASP A 35 -4.16 -5.26 -8.56
N LYS A 36 -5.41 -5.28 -9.04
CA LYS A 36 -6.29 -4.14 -8.82
C LYS A 36 -6.54 -3.89 -7.34
N VAL A 37 -6.76 -4.93 -6.56
CA VAL A 37 -7.04 -4.77 -5.12
C VAL A 37 -5.80 -4.22 -4.42
N GLY A 38 -4.63 -4.80 -4.68
CA GLY A 38 -3.39 -4.31 -4.08
C GLY A 38 -3.09 -2.87 -4.47
N THR A 39 -3.36 -2.52 -5.73
CA THR A 39 -3.17 -1.16 -6.21
C THR A 39 -4.08 -0.18 -5.47
N ASP A 40 -5.35 -0.53 -5.29
CA ASP A 40 -6.30 0.33 -4.59
C ASP A 40 -5.90 0.49 -3.12
N ILE A 41 -5.44 -0.58 -2.49
CA ILE A 41 -4.96 -0.52 -1.11
C ILE A 41 -3.78 0.43 -1.00
N LEU A 42 -2.79 0.27 -1.87
CA LEU A 42 -1.60 1.11 -1.80
C LEU A 42 -1.94 2.58 -2.06
N LYS A 43 -2.77 2.85 -3.05
CA LYS A 43 -3.17 4.23 -3.34
C LYS A 43 -3.89 4.85 -2.15
N SER A 44 -4.78 4.10 -1.51
CA SER A 44 -5.49 4.61 -0.33
C SER A 44 -4.53 4.90 0.80
N LEU A 45 -3.53 4.04 1.00
CA LEU A 45 -2.53 4.26 2.04
C LEU A 45 -1.70 5.51 1.77
N LEU A 46 -1.30 5.72 0.53
CA LEU A 46 -0.47 6.88 0.17
C LEU A 46 -1.25 8.19 0.23
N GLU A 47 -2.57 8.14 -0.01
CA GLU A 47 -3.42 9.33 -0.02
C GLU A 47 -4.00 9.66 1.33
N SER A 48 -3.92 8.75 2.29
CA SER A 48 -4.56 8.91 3.59
C SER A 48 -3.54 9.29 4.64
N GLU A 49 -4.01 9.97 5.68
CA GLU A 49 -3.12 10.40 6.77
C GLU A 49 -2.77 9.24 7.70
N THR A 50 -3.66 8.24 7.82
CA THR A 50 -3.45 7.11 8.72
C THR A 50 -3.94 5.84 8.07
N PHE A 51 -3.50 4.69 8.61
CA PHE A 51 -4.01 3.39 8.18
C PHE A 51 -5.52 3.29 8.36
N GLN A 52 -6.03 3.84 9.45
CA GLN A 52 -7.46 3.79 9.71
C GLN A 52 -8.25 4.54 8.65
N HIS A 53 -7.76 5.70 8.22
CA HIS A 53 -8.40 6.47 7.16
C HIS A 53 -8.42 5.69 5.85
N ALA A 54 -7.30 5.03 5.53
CA ALA A 54 -7.22 4.22 4.31
C ALA A 54 -8.22 3.07 4.38
N GLN A 55 -8.33 2.42 5.54
CA GLN A 55 -9.26 1.32 5.73
C GLN A 55 -10.70 1.77 5.53
N GLU A 56 -11.05 2.95 6.05
CA GLU A 56 -12.39 3.48 5.89
C GLU A 56 -12.72 3.79 4.44
N LYS A 57 -11.76 4.34 3.70
CA LYS A 57 -11.96 4.59 2.27
C LYS A 57 -12.19 3.29 1.50
N LEU A 58 -11.43 2.28 1.82
CA LEU A 58 -11.53 0.99 1.12
C LEU A 58 -12.85 0.29 1.45
N LYS A 59 -13.34 0.43 2.67
CA LYS A 59 -14.60 -0.17 3.06
C LYS A 59 -15.78 0.43 2.29
N SER A 60 -15.66 1.67 1.85
CA SER A 60 -16.72 2.29 1.07
C SER A 60 -16.73 1.81 -0.39
N VAL A 61 -15.62 1.24 -0.85
CA VAL A 61 -15.47 0.76 -2.21
C VAL A 61 -15.67 -0.75 -2.30
N TYR A 62 -15.16 -1.47 -1.31
CA TYR A 62 -15.19 -2.94 -1.28
C TYR A 62 -16.08 -3.42 -0.16
N ASP A 63 -16.91 -4.40 -0.46
CA ASP A 63 -17.76 -5.05 0.55
C ASP A 63 -16.98 -6.20 1.17
N ILE A 64 -16.01 -5.86 2.02
CA ILE A 64 -15.10 -6.81 2.64
C ILE A 64 -15.22 -6.70 4.15
N ASP A 65 -15.15 -7.85 4.82
CA ASP A 65 -15.12 -7.88 6.28
C ASP A 65 -13.96 -7.02 6.80
N PRO A 66 -14.19 -6.15 7.78
CA PRO A 66 -13.13 -5.26 8.29
C PRO A 66 -11.89 -5.99 8.78
N ASP A 67 -12.04 -7.14 9.42
CA ASP A 67 -10.89 -7.91 9.89
C ASP A 67 -10.07 -8.45 8.73
N THR A 68 -10.74 -8.94 7.68
CA THR A 68 -10.06 -9.43 6.49
C THR A 68 -9.34 -8.29 5.79
N LEU A 69 -9.99 -7.14 5.67
CA LEU A 69 -9.38 -5.99 5.02
C LEU A 69 -8.15 -5.51 5.80
N SER A 70 -8.25 -5.46 7.13
CA SER A 70 -7.13 -5.06 7.96
C SER A 70 -5.94 -6.01 7.78
N GLN A 71 -6.22 -7.32 7.72
CA GLN A 71 -5.17 -8.31 7.50
C GLN A 71 -4.53 -8.15 6.13
N ASP A 72 -5.34 -7.90 5.11
CA ASP A 72 -4.82 -7.72 3.75
C ASP A 72 -3.92 -6.48 3.67
N ILE A 73 -4.32 -5.41 4.34
CA ILE A 73 -3.50 -4.19 4.38
C ILE A 73 -2.18 -4.47 5.07
N ASP A 74 -2.22 -5.13 6.22
CA ASP A 74 -1.00 -5.44 6.98
C ASP A 74 -0.07 -6.33 6.17
N ASP A 75 -0.61 -7.36 5.50
CA ASP A 75 0.19 -8.27 4.71
C ASP A 75 0.86 -7.54 3.54
N LEU A 76 0.12 -6.68 2.86
CA LEU A 76 0.67 -5.94 1.74
C LEU A 76 1.76 -4.97 2.20
N VAL A 77 1.50 -4.23 3.26
CA VAL A 77 2.47 -3.26 3.77
C VAL A 77 3.73 -3.99 4.19
N GLN A 78 3.60 -5.10 4.91
CA GLN A 78 4.76 -5.86 5.36
C GLN A 78 5.58 -6.38 4.19
N SER A 79 4.91 -6.90 3.16
CA SER A 79 5.59 -7.42 1.98
C SER A 79 6.37 -6.31 1.26
N LEU A 80 5.76 -5.14 1.12
CA LEU A 80 6.40 -4.04 0.41
C LEU A 80 7.53 -3.40 1.23
N VAL A 81 7.37 -3.35 2.55
CA VAL A 81 8.45 -2.88 3.43
C VAL A 81 9.63 -3.83 3.36
N ASP A 82 9.38 -5.14 3.43
CA ASP A 82 10.44 -6.14 3.35
C ASP A 82 11.16 -6.08 2.00
N ALA A 83 10.45 -5.73 0.95
CA ALA A 83 11.05 -5.61 -0.38
C ALA A 83 11.77 -4.28 -0.61
N GLY A 84 11.77 -3.38 0.37
CA GLY A 84 12.42 -2.09 0.25
C GLY A 84 11.65 -1.07 -0.57
N LEU A 85 10.34 -1.29 -0.75
CA LEU A 85 9.52 -0.41 -1.59
C LEU A 85 8.74 0.62 -0.81
N LEU A 86 8.44 0.35 0.45
CA LEU A 86 7.69 1.25 1.32
C LEU A 86 8.43 1.47 2.63
N VAL A 87 8.16 2.64 3.22
CA VAL A 87 8.61 2.98 4.57
C VAL A 87 7.37 3.32 5.40
N VAL A 88 7.32 2.79 6.61
CA VAL A 88 6.26 3.11 7.56
C VAL A 88 6.84 4.07 8.58
N GLU A 89 6.16 5.19 8.77
CA GLU A 89 6.56 6.19 9.76
C GLU A 89 5.53 6.25 10.87
N ASP A 90 5.97 6.13 12.09
CA ASP A 90 5.11 6.26 13.26
C ASP A 90 5.18 7.68 13.79
N GLU A 91 4.05 8.12 14.32
CA GLU A 91 3.98 9.44 14.95
C GLU A 91 4.68 9.44 16.29
#